data_24649ae583cca43faa5daaf6089d0ad0
#
_entry.id   24649ae583cca43faa5daaf6089d0ad0
#
_cell.length_a   1.000
_cell.length_b   1.000
_cell.length_c   1.000
_cell.angle_alpha   90.00
_cell.angle_beta   90.00
_cell.angle_gamma   90.00
#
_symmetry.space_group_name_H-M   'P 1'
#
loop_
_entity.id
_entity.type
_entity.pdbx_description
1 polymer ?
#
loop_
_entity_poly.entity_id
_entity_poly.type
_entity_poly.pdbx_seq_one_letter_code
_entity_poly.pdbx_strand_id
1 'polypeptide(L)'
;MTAVIISLRHELTHNGHDAGARSLWDYLTLQGHTPPSITTIWRILTREGLITPEPRKRPRRTYLRFEADLPNECWQSDFTHHKLANGRDIEIITWLDDHSRFALHISAHMRITGAAVLHTFTTTINTHGMPASTLTDNGLVFTTRHRGGANAFERELTILGIEQKNGRPNHPQTQGKVERFQQTLKKWLTQQPRAQTLEILQQQLNEFAQYYNHERPHRSLSGATPHQKYTARAKAQPQNNNDGHWRIRTDKVDIAGHVTLRHASQLHHIGIGLEHAGTRIRMLINDLNILIINIETGEILRDFQLDPTRKHQPRGIKPGPKKGTPRQGGMPKGYKFKK
;
A
#
# COMPACT_ATOMS: atom_id res chain seq x y z
N MET A 1 -18.70 -5.91 -39.69
CA MET A 1 -17.50 -5.57 -38.90
C MET A 1 -17.40 -4.07 -38.53
N THR A 2 -17.54 -3.12 -39.47
CA THR A 2 -17.49 -1.66 -39.17
C THR A 2 -18.51 -1.26 -38.12
N ALA A 3 -19.78 -1.65 -38.23
CA ALA A 3 -20.81 -1.35 -37.25
C ALA A 3 -20.48 -1.93 -35.84
N VAL A 4 -19.93 -3.14 -35.78
CA VAL A 4 -19.51 -3.78 -34.54
C VAL A 4 -18.39 -2.96 -33.87
N ILE A 5 -17.40 -2.49 -34.66
CA ILE A 5 -16.28 -1.64 -34.13
C ILE A 5 -16.83 -0.34 -33.55
N ILE A 6 -17.78 0.32 -34.23
CA ILE A 6 -18.38 1.58 -33.81
C ILE A 6 -19.21 1.37 -32.53
N SER A 7 -20.06 0.33 -32.49
CA SER A 7 -20.88 -0.01 -31.32
C SER A 7 -20.01 -0.28 -30.11
N LEU A 8 -18.99 -1.14 -30.25
CA LEU A 8 -18.04 -1.45 -29.17
C LEU A 8 -17.25 -0.19 -28.70
N ARG A 9 -16.89 0.71 -29.64
CA ARG A 9 -16.24 1.99 -29.30
C ARG A 9 -17.12 2.84 -28.40
N HIS A 10 -18.43 2.96 -28.71
CA HIS A 10 -19.37 3.72 -27.90
C HIS A 10 -19.58 3.09 -26.52
N GLU A 11 -19.80 1.77 -26.48
CA GLU A 11 -19.96 1.02 -25.24
C GLU A 11 -18.76 1.19 -24.31
N LEU A 12 -17.55 0.92 -24.79
CA LEU A 12 -16.33 1.05 -23.97
C LEU A 12 -16.09 2.50 -23.52
N THR A 13 -16.43 3.48 -24.37
CA THR A 13 -16.30 4.89 -23.99
C THR A 13 -17.29 5.27 -22.91
N HIS A 14 -18.55 4.83 -23.02
CA HIS A 14 -19.60 5.06 -22.03
C HIS A 14 -19.22 4.47 -20.67
N ASN A 15 -18.64 3.29 -20.65
CA ASN A 15 -18.22 2.58 -19.44
C ASN A 15 -16.87 3.08 -18.87
N GLY A 16 -16.26 4.11 -19.45
CA GLY A 16 -14.96 4.64 -19.03
C GLY A 16 -13.76 3.75 -19.35
N HIS A 17 -13.97 2.74 -20.20
CA HIS A 17 -12.94 1.79 -20.60
C HIS A 17 -12.00 2.37 -21.67
N ASP A 18 -10.85 1.71 -21.88
CA ASP A 18 -9.97 2.04 -22.99
C ASP A 18 -10.62 1.61 -24.31
N ALA A 19 -10.88 2.58 -25.17
CA ALA A 19 -11.60 2.38 -26.43
C ALA A 19 -10.78 2.82 -27.65
N GLY A 20 -9.44 2.78 -27.59
CA GLY A 20 -8.55 3.03 -28.73
C GLY A 20 -8.53 1.86 -29.72
N ALA A 21 -7.99 2.07 -30.93
CA ALA A 21 -7.96 1.06 -31.98
C ALA A 21 -7.33 -0.28 -31.54
N ARG A 22 -6.27 -0.23 -30.73
CA ARG A 22 -5.63 -1.44 -30.16
C ARG A 22 -6.55 -2.13 -29.15
N SER A 23 -7.16 -1.38 -28.24
CA SER A 23 -8.07 -1.96 -27.24
C SER A 23 -9.27 -2.62 -27.92
N LEU A 24 -9.86 -1.95 -28.91
CA LEU A 24 -10.95 -2.53 -29.71
C LEU A 24 -10.53 -3.84 -30.39
N TRP A 25 -9.32 -3.87 -30.93
CA TRP A 25 -8.79 -5.08 -31.55
C TRP A 25 -8.66 -6.21 -30.52
N ASP A 26 -8.11 -5.91 -29.35
CA ASP A 26 -7.93 -6.88 -28.26
C ASP A 26 -9.30 -7.40 -27.75
N TYR A 27 -10.29 -6.51 -27.53
CA TYR A 27 -11.65 -6.91 -27.10
C TYR A 27 -12.37 -7.77 -28.15
N LEU A 28 -12.33 -7.37 -29.43
CA LEU A 28 -12.95 -8.14 -30.49
C LEU A 28 -12.33 -9.54 -30.63
N THR A 29 -11.01 -9.64 -30.47
CA THR A 29 -10.30 -10.93 -30.49
C THR A 29 -10.73 -11.81 -29.31
N LEU A 30 -10.85 -11.24 -28.10
CA LEU A 30 -11.33 -11.96 -26.90
C LEU A 30 -12.79 -12.44 -27.06
N GLN A 31 -13.61 -11.68 -27.79
CA GLN A 31 -15.00 -12.07 -28.13
C GLN A 31 -15.09 -13.10 -29.24
N GLY A 32 -13.96 -13.61 -29.76
CA GLY A 32 -13.92 -14.61 -30.80
C GLY A 32 -14.13 -14.06 -32.23
N HIS A 33 -14.12 -12.74 -32.41
CA HIS A 33 -14.15 -12.15 -33.75
C HIS A 33 -12.76 -12.19 -34.39
N THR A 34 -12.74 -12.09 -35.72
CA THR A 34 -11.53 -11.85 -36.50
C THR A 34 -11.51 -10.38 -36.94
N PRO A 35 -10.95 -9.47 -36.10
CA PRO A 35 -10.95 -8.06 -36.40
C PRO A 35 -9.97 -7.72 -37.50
N PRO A 36 -10.20 -6.65 -38.29
CA PRO A 36 -9.24 -6.14 -39.25
C PRO A 36 -8.00 -5.59 -38.52
N SER A 37 -6.96 -5.25 -39.27
CA SER A 37 -5.74 -4.69 -38.67
C SER A 37 -6.04 -3.45 -37.80
N ILE A 38 -5.22 -3.22 -36.76
CA ILE A 38 -5.34 -2.06 -35.87
C ILE A 38 -5.33 -0.73 -36.65
N THR A 39 -4.54 -0.66 -37.73
CA THR A 39 -4.52 0.51 -38.61
C THR A 39 -5.86 0.69 -39.36
N THR A 40 -6.50 -0.39 -39.77
CA THR A 40 -7.82 -0.33 -40.38
C THR A 40 -8.88 0.11 -39.38
N ILE A 41 -8.85 -0.40 -38.14
CA ILE A 41 -9.75 0.07 -37.08
C ILE A 41 -9.53 1.56 -36.85
N TRP A 42 -8.27 2.02 -36.76
CA TRP A 42 -7.95 3.43 -36.58
C TRP A 42 -8.52 4.30 -37.72
N ARG A 43 -8.41 3.87 -38.98
CA ARG A 43 -8.99 4.58 -40.15
C ARG A 43 -10.51 4.66 -40.05
N ILE A 44 -11.18 3.57 -39.64
CA ILE A 44 -12.63 3.56 -39.41
C ILE A 44 -13.01 4.60 -38.37
N LEU A 45 -12.35 4.58 -37.18
CA LEU A 45 -12.62 5.54 -36.10
C LEU A 45 -12.37 6.99 -36.52
N THR A 46 -11.34 7.23 -37.34
CA THR A 46 -11.03 8.59 -37.87
C THR A 46 -12.10 9.06 -38.82
N ARG A 47 -12.55 8.19 -39.77
CA ARG A 47 -13.60 8.53 -40.71
C ARG A 47 -14.93 8.86 -40.02
N GLU A 48 -15.25 8.12 -38.96
CA GLU A 48 -16.48 8.32 -38.18
C GLU A 48 -16.33 9.47 -37.10
N GLY A 49 -15.24 10.23 -37.14
CA GLY A 49 -15.02 11.37 -36.20
C GLY A 49 -14.83 10.96 -34.75
N LEU A 50 -14.57 9.67 -34.48
CA LEU A 50 -14.43 9.13 -33.12
C LEU A 50 -13.02 9.27 -32.52
N ILE A 51 -12.10 9.90 -33.23
CA ILE A 51 -10.73 10.22 -32.78
C ILE A 51 -10.58 11.72 -32.65
N THR A 52 -10.31 12.17 -31.43
CA THR A 52 -9.89 13.55 -31.19
C THR A 52 -8.37 13.66 -31.40
N PRO A 53 -7.90 14.47 -32.37
CA PRO A 53 -6.47 14.69 -32.57
C PRO A 53 -5.85 15.33 -31.34
N GLU A 54 -4.77 14.76 -30.81
CA GLU A 54 -3.97 15.36 -29.74
C GLU A 54 -2.57 15.74 -30.27
N PRO A 55 -2.39 16.90 -30.89
CA PRO A 55 -1.13 17.30 -31.56
C PRO A 55 0.08 17.38 -30.63
N ARG A 56 -0.14 17.50 -29.30
CA ARG A 56 0.91 17.61 -28.29
C ARG A 56 1.48 16.26 -27.85
N LYS A 57 0.85 15.12 -28.21
CA LYS A 57 1.40 13.80 -27.91
C LYS A 57 2.55 13.48 -28.85
N ARG A 58 3.76 13.80 -28.45
CA ARG A 58 4.98 13.32 -29.13
C ARG A 58 5.26 11.87 -28.70
N PRO A 59 5.73 10.98 -29.62
CA PRO A 59 6.24 9.66 -29.25
C PRO A 59 7.40 9.86 -28.26
N ARG A 60 7.26 9.35 -27.04
CA ARG A 60 8.36 9.35 -26.08
C ARG A 60 9.40 8.35 -26.57
N ARG A 61 10.70 8.76 -26.55
CA ARG A 61 11.82 7.85 -26.82
C ARG A 61 11.70 6.61 -25.95
N THR A 62 12.03 5.46 -26.51
CA THR A 62 12.03 4.18 -25.80
C THR A 62 13.18 4.21 -24.79
N TYR A 63 12.88 4.48 -23.54
CA TYR A 63 13.80 4.28 -22.43
C TYR A 63 13.75 2.81 -22.03
N LEU A 64 14.88 2.27 -21.59
CA LEU A 64 14.94 0.97 -20.94
C LEU A 64 13.96 0.98 -19.77
N ARG A 65 12.90 0.18 -19.87
CA ARG A 65 11.91 0.06 -18.82
C ARG A 65 12.36 -1.07 -17.90
N PHE A 66 12.58 -0.76 -16.64
CA PHE A 66 12.64 -1.81 -15.63
C PHE A 66 11.27 -2.51 -15.59
N GLU A 67 11.29 -3.82 -15.68
CA GLU A 67 10.11 -4.68 -15.52
C GLU A 67 10.57 -5.89 -14.71
N ALA A 68 9.86 -6.17 -13.61
CA ALA A 68 10.10 -7.35 -12.81
C ALA A 68 9.83 -8.62 -13.63
N ASP A 69 10.66 -9.63 -13.48
CA ASP A 69 10.55 -10.89 -14.24
C ASP A 69 9.43 -11.79 -13.70
N LEU A 70 9.12 -11.71 -12.42
CA LEU A 70 8.15 -12.55 -11.73
C LEU A 70 7.08 -11.74 -11.00
N PRO A 71 5.85 -12.29 -10.86
CA PRO A 71 4.86 -11.76 -9.93
C PRO A 71 5.42 -11.70 -8.51
N ASN A 72 5.03 -10.70 -7.73
CA ASN A 72 5.53 -10.42 -6.38
C ASN A 72 7.03 -10.10 -6.29
N GLU A 73 7.75 -9.94 -7.39
CA GLU A 73 9.16 -9.52 -7.33
C GLU A 73 9.28 -8.05 -6.89
N CYS A 74 8.37 -7.20 -7.35
CA CYS A 74 8.32 -5.81 -6.94
C CYS A 74 6.87 -5.31 -6.89
N TRP A 75 6.45 -4.78 -5.74
CA TRP A 75 5.19 -4.06 -5.63
C TRP A 75 5.41 -2.57 -5.68
N GLN A 76 4.68 -1.87 -6.56
CA GLN A 76 4.67 -0.42 -6.60
C GLN A 76 3.51 0.11 -5.76
N SER A 77 3.74 1.18 -5.00
CA SER A 77 2.67 1.89 -4.30
C SER A 77 2.81 3.39 -4.46
N ASP A 78 1.66 4.01 -4.59
CA ASP A 78 1.49 5.46 -4.64
C ASP A 78 0.04 5.78 -4.27
N PHE A 79 -0.26 7.06 -3.98
CA PHE A 79 -1.61 7.49 -3.73
C PHE A 79 -2.00 8.68 -4.61
N THR A 80 -3.29 8.82 -4.83
CA THR A 80 -3.85 9.89 -5.64
C THR A 80 -5.07 10.49 -4.99
N HIS A 81 -5.46 11.69 -5.43
CA HIS A 81 -6.60 12.42 -4.90
C HIS A 81 -7.85 12.23 -5.75
N HIS A 82 -9.00 12.15 -5.09
CA HIS A 82 -10.34 12.16 -5.70
C HIS A 82 -11.31 12.96 -4.83
N LYS A 83 -12.27 13.65 -5.46
CA LYS A 83 -13.27 14.45 -4.75
C LYS A 83 -14.62 13.77 -4.72
N LEU A 84 -15.21 13.64 -3.53
CA LEU A 84 -16.60 13.24 -3.35
C LEU A 84 -17.57 14.28 -3.93
N ALA A 85 -18.85 13.92 -4.01
CA ALA A 85 -19.92 14.80 -4.51
C ALA A 85 -20.03 16.11 -3.69
N ASN A 86 -19.77 16.06 -2.39
CA ASN A 86 -19.75 17.20 -1.49
C ASN A 86 -18.45 18.04 -1.57
N GLY A 87 -17.55 17.75 -2.51
CA GLY A 87 -16.29 18.46 -2.70
C GLY A 87 -15.14 18.03 -1.78
N ARG A 88 -15.39 17.09 -0.84
CA ARG A 88 -14.39 16.61 0.11
C ARG A 88 -13.28 15.86 -0.64
N ASP A 89 -12.02 16.19 -0.34
CA ASP A 89 -10.87 15.51 -0.92
C ASP A 89 -10.61 14.18 -0.20
N ILE A 90 -10.40 13.12 -0.98
CA ILE A 90 -10.14 11.75 -0.54
C ILE A 90 -8.85 11.28 -1.18
N GLU A 91 -8.02 10.60 -0.42
CA GLU A 91 -6.80 9.97 -0.90
C GLU A 91 -7.03 8.48 -1.17
N ILE A 92 -6.60 8.00 -2.34
CA ILE A 92 -6.73 6.60 -2.77
C ILE A 92 -5.33 6.01 -2.85
N ILE A 93 -5.02 5.02 -2.02
CA ILE A 93 -3.77 4.26 -2.08
C ILE A 93 -3.95 3.03 -2.95
N THR A 94 -2.89 2.69 -3.69
CA THR A 94 -2.84 1.52 -4.56
C THR A 94 -1.57 0.72 -4.29
N TRP A 95 -1.70 -0.61 -4.27
CA TRP A 95 -0.59 -1.56 -4.39
C TRP A 95 -0.71 -2.28 -5.73
N LEU A 96 0.32 -2.19 -6.57
CA LEU A 96 0.36 -2.72 -7.93
C LEU A 96 1.54 -3.67 -8.09
N ASP A 97 1.30 -4.86 -8.64
CA ASP A 97 2.38 -5.77 -9.03
C ASP A 97 3.10 -5.25 -10.28
N ASP A 98 4.42 -5.11 -10.21
CA ASP A 98 5.22 -4.53 -11.28
C ASP A 98 5.26 -5.40 -12.53
N HIS A 99 5.31 -6.74 -12.37
CA HIS A 99 5.36 -7.69 -13.48
C HIS A 99 4.05 -7.75 -14.25
N SER A 100 2.96 -8.02 -13.53
CA SER A 100 1.65 -8.32 -14.12
C SER A 100 0.75 -7.10 -14.28
N ARG A 101 1.08 -5.98 -13.63
CA ARG A 101 0.19 -4.81 -13.50
C ARG A 101 -1.06 -5.11 -12.68
N PHE A 102 -1.13 -6.24 -11.99
CA PHE A 102 -2.26 -6.62 -11.17
C PHE A 102 -2.43 -5.63 -10.02
N ALA A 103 -3.62 -5.06 -9.89
CA ALA A 103 -3.98 -4.20 -8.77
C ALA A 103 -4.24 -5.09 -7.55
N LEU A 104 -3.25 -5.21 -6.69
CA LEU A 104 -3.27 -6.07 -5.50
C LEU A 104 -4.21 -5.51 -4.42
N HIS A 105 -4.25 -4.17 -4.30
CA HIS A 105 -5.08 -3.47 -3.34
C HIS A 105 -5.36 -2.05 -3.81
N ILE A 106 -6.60 -1.61 -3.64
CA ILE A 106 -7.02 -0.23 -3.85
C ILE A 106 -7.97 0.14 -2.71
N SER A 107 -7.68 1.23 -1.99
CA SER A 107 -8.59 1.69 -0.93
C SER A 107 -8.62 3.20 -0.81
N ALA A 108 -9.81 3.71 -0.46
CA ALA A 108 -10.08 5.12 -0.24
C ALA A 108 -9.95 5.48 1.25
N HIS A 109 -9.30 6.59 1.52
CA HIS A 109 -9.06 7.09 2.88
C HIS A 109 -9.32 8.59 2.94
N MET A 110 -9.78 9.08 4.10
CA MET A 110 -9.87 10.52 4.34
C MET A 110 -8.51 11.20 4.21
N ARG A 111 -7.46 10.50 4.65
CA ARG A 111 -6.06 10.87 4.53
C ARG A 111 -5.19 9.63 4.66
N ILE A 112 -4.14 9.52 3.85
CA ILE A 112 -3.15 8.46 3.97
C ILE A 112 -2.15 8.82 5.06
N THR A 113 -2.09 7.98 6.08
CA THR A 113 -1.13 8.05 7.18
C THR A 113 -0.15 6.88 7.10
N GLY A 114 0.94 6.92 7.85
CA GLY A 114 1.84 5.77 7.98
C GLY A 114 1.13 4.51 8.46
N ALA A 115 0.13 4.65 9.35
CA ALA A 115 -0.73 3.55 9.79
C ALA A 115 -1.57 2.98 8.64
N ALA A 116 -2.14 3.84 7.79
CA ALA A 116 -2.91 3.39 6.62
C ALA A 116 -2.02 2.62 5.63
N VAL A 117 -0.80 3.12 5.36
CA VAL A 117 0.19 2.42 4.51
C VAL A 117 0.49 1.03 5.08
N LEU A 118 0.82 0.96 6.38
CA LEU A 118 1.14 -0.30 7.05
C LEU A 118 -0.04 -1.28 7.04
N HIS A 119 -1.24 -0.80 7.32
CA HIS A 119 -2.47 -1.61 7.31
C HIS A 119 -2.77 -2.18 5.93
N THR A 120 -2.76 -1.33 4.89
CA THR A 120 -3.04 -1.76 3.51
C THR A 120 -1.97 -2.72 3.00
N PHE A 121 -0.70 -2.47 3.30
CA PHE A 121 0.40 -3.37 2.96
C PHE A 121 0.22 -4.75 3.60
N THR A 122 -0.07 -4.82 4.90
CA THR A 122 -0.28 -6.11 5.59
C THR A 122 -1.50 -6.85 5.09
N THR A 123 -2.60 -6.14 4.82
CA THR A 123 -3.80 -6.74 4.20
C THR A 123 -3.45 -7.36 2.85
N THR A 124 -2.64 -6.66 2.05
CA THR A 124 -2.19 -7.14 0.75
C THR A 124 -1.28 -8.36 0.87
N ILE A 125 -0.34 -8.38 1.81
CA ILE A 125 0.50 -9.56 2.10
C ILE A 125 -0.34 -10.78 2.48
N ASN A 126 -1.33 -10.62 3.35
CA ASN A 126 -2.18 -11.71 3.80
C ASN A 126 -2.98 -12.35 2.65
N THR A 127 -3.32 -11.57 1.62
CA THR A 127 -4.10 -12.04 0.47
C THR A 127 -3.21 -12.61 -0.64
N HIS A 128 -2.07 -11.97 -0.90
CA HIS A 128 -1.27 -12.23 -2.11
C HIS A 128 0.09 -12.86 -1.84
N GLY A 129 0.50 -12.98 -0.57
CA GLY A 129 1.85 -13.37 -0.17
C GLY A 129 2.81 -12.18 -0.12
N MET A 130 4.02 -12.40 0.39
CA MET A 130 5.03 -11.35 0.55
C MET A 130 5.71 -11.03 -0.79
N PRO A 131 5.96 -9.75 -1.13
CA PRO A 131 6.80 -9.39 -2.26
C PRO A 131 8.29 -9.50 -1.91
N ALA A 132 9.14 -9.71 -2.90
CA ALA A 132 10.59 -9.63 -2.71
C ALA A 132 11.05 -8.18 -2.46
N SER A 133 10.39 -7.21 -3.08
CA SER A 133 10.71 -5.80 -2.91
C SER A 133 9.47 -4.89 -3.05
N THR A 134 9.57 -3.67 -2.51
CA THR A 134 8.60 -2.59 -2.72
C THR A 134 9.27 -1.40 -3.37
N LEU A 135 8.53 -0.68 -4.22
CA LEU A 135 8.94 0.58 -4.83
C LEU A 135 7.90 1.65 -4.50
N THR A 136 8.29 2.64 -3.72
CA THR A 136 7.44 3.75 -3.30
C THR A 136 8.11 5.08 -3.60
N ASP A 137 7.36 6.17 -3.53
CA ASP A 137 7.95 7.50 -3.54
C ASP A 137 8.71 7.80 -2.23
N ASN A 138 9.30 9.01 -2.16
CA ASN A 138 10.00 9.47 -0.97
C ASN A 138 9.07 10.21 0.03
N GLY A 139 7.76 10.05 -0.09
CA GLY A 139 6.78 10.62 0.82
C GLY A 139 6.99 10.13 2.26
N LEU A 140 6.78 11.02 3.23
CA LEU A 140 7.01 10.73 4.65
C LEU A 140 6.20 9.54 5.18
N VAL A 141 5.10 9.21 4.53
CA VAL A 141 4.27 8.05 4.89
C VAL A 141 4.93 6.72 4.52
N PHE A 142 5.82 6.72 3.52
CA PHE A 142 6.56 5.54 3.06
C PHE A 142 7.99 5.48 3.61
N THR A 143 8.66 6.63 3.80
CA THR A 143 10.04 6.65 4.26
C THR A 143 10.36 7.87 5.13
N THR A 144 11.16 7.66 6.17
CA THR A 144 11.70 8.73 7.03
C THR A 144 13.22 8.80 7.00
N ARG A 145 13.87 8.05 6.10
CA ARG A 145 15.35 8.01 5.97
C ARG A 145 16.00 9.39 5.88
N HIS A 146 15.33 10.34 5.20
CA HIS A 146 15.81 11.73 5.07
C HIS A 146 15.82 12.51 6.40
N ARG A 147 15.16 11.97 7.44
CA ARG A 147 15.10 12.57 8.79
C ARG A 147 15.92 11.80 9.82
N GLY A 148 16.71 10.81 9.38
CA GLY A 148 17.60 10.05 10.26
C GLY A 148 16.91 8.98 11.11
N GLY A 149 15.71 8.50 10.71
CA GLY A 149 14.98 7.43 11.40
C GLY A 149 14.38 6.43 10.42
N ALA A 150 13.73 5.39 10.94
CA ALA A 150 12.90 4.45 10.18
C ALA A 150 11.49 4.46 10.75
N ASN A 151 10.47 4.63 9.90
CA ASN A 151 9.08 4.52 10.30
C ASN A 151 8.65 3.05 10.46
N ALA A 152 7.41 2.81 10.92
CA ALA A 152 6.91 1.46 11.17
C ALA A 152 6.87 0.61 9.89
N PHE A 153 6.54 1.20 8.74
CA PHE A 153 6.54 0.51 7.47
C PHE A 153 7.94 0.06 7.06
N GLU A 154 8.95 0.94 7.16
CA GLU A 154 10.35 0.61 6.87
C GLU A 154 10.88 -0.49 7.80
N ARG A 155 10.51 -0.43 9.07
CA ARG A 155 10.88 -1.46 10.06
C ARG A 155 10.22 -2.80 9.73
N GLU A 156 8.93 -2.82 9.37
CA GLU A 156 8.23 -4.04 8.97
C GLU A 156 8.87 -4.67 7.73
N LEU A 157 9.20 -3.87 6.71
CA LEU A 157 9.90 -4.37 5.51
C LEU A 157 11.25 -5.01 5.86
N THR A 158 12.04 -4.35 6.71
CA THR A 158 13.34 -4.86 7.17
C THR A 158 13.19 -6.19 7.88
N ILE A 159 12.21 -6.29 8.77
CA ILE A 159 11.90 -7.50 9.53
C ILE A 159 11.47 -8.64 8.62
N LEU A 160 10.62 -8.35 7.63
CA LEU A 160 10.13 -9.35 6.68
C LEU A 160 11.16 -9.70 5.58
N GLY A 161 12.34 -9.11 5.60
CA GLY A 161 13.38 -9.31 4.58
C GLY A 161 13.00 -8.76 3.20
N ILE A 162 12.06 -7.81 3.15
CA ILE A 162 11.58 -7.20 1.93
C ILE A 162 12.44 -5.97 1.59
N GLU A 163 13.03 -5.96 0.40
CA GLU A 163 13.84 -4.83 -0.05
C GLU A 163 12.97 -3.60 -0.31
N GLN A 164 13.30 -2.47 0.32
CA GLN A 164 12.66 -1.20 0.00
C GLN A 164 13.45 -0.45 -1.07
N LYS A 165 12.84 -0.26 -2.22
CA LYS A 165 13.32 0.58 -3.32
C LYS A 165 12.57 1.91 -3.27
N ASN A 166 13.31 3.01 -3.25
CA ASN A 166 12.73 4.35 -3.34
C ASN A 166 12.99 4.92 -4.72
N GLY A 167 12.02 5.64 -5.27
CA GLY A 167 12.21 6.37 -6.52
C GLY A 167 13.39 7.34 -6.36
N ARG A 168 14.33 7.34 -7.32
CA ARG A 168 15.39 8.35 -7.31
C ARG A 168 14.76 9.73 -7.53
N PRO A 169 15.13 10.76 -6.76
CA PRO A 169 14.69 12.12 -7.01
C PRO A 169 14.92 12.47 -8.49
N ASN A 170 13.91 13.06 -9.15
CA ASN A 170 13.95 13.48 -10.56
C ASN A 170 14.07 12.34 -11.61
N HIS A 171 13.84 11.07 -11.25
CA HIS A 171 13.70 9.98 -12.21
C HIS A 171 12.26 9.43 -12.24
N PRO A 172 11.33 10.08 -12.96
CA PRO A 172 9.92 9.68 -13.02
C PRO A 172 9.67 8.33 -13.69
N GLN A 173 10.72 7.69 -14.20
CA GLN A 173 10.61 6.44 -14.96
C GLN A 173 10.37 5.20 -14.09
N THR A 174 10.70 5.27 -12.81
CA THR A 174 10.61 4.13 -11.89
C THR A 174 9.16 3.83 -11.48
N GLN A 175 8.30 4.83 -11.35
CA GLN A 175 6.90 4.69 -10.93
C GLN A 175 5.87 4.84 -12.06
N GLY A 176 6.29 4.94 -13.30
CA GLY A 176 5.41 5.17 -14.45
C GLY A 176 4.31 4.12 -14.65
N LYS A 177 4.38 2.96 -13.98
CA LYS A 177 3.35 1.92 -14.04
C LYS A 177 2.18 2.24 -13.12
N VAL A 178 2.44 2.59 -11.87
CA VAL A 178 1.39 3.01 -10.92
C VAL A 178 0.77 4.35 -11.34
N GLU A 179 1.56 5.29 -11.88
CA GLU A 179 1.04 6.53 -12.45
C GLU A 179 0.07 6.25 -13.60
N ARG A 180 0.43 5.33 -14.51
CA ARG A 180 -0.46 4.93 -15.63
C ARG A 180 -1.72 4.24 -15.12
N PHE A 181 -1.61 3.41 -14.10
CA PHE A 181 -2.73 2.80 -13.42
C PHE A 181 -3.68 3.87 -12.86
N GLN A 182 -3.14 4.85 -12.13
CA GLN A 182 -3.93 5.96 -11.57
C GLN A 182 -4.61 6.80 -12.65
N GLN A 183 -3.96 7.03 -13.82
CA GLN A 183 -4.60 7.70 -14.96
C GLN A 183 -5.80 6.91 -15.49
N THR A 184 -5.67 5.58 -15.56
CA THR A 184 -6.76 4.68 -15.97
C THR A 184 -7.90 4.70 -14.97
N LEU A 185 -7.59 4.62 -13.67
CA LEU A 185 -8.57 4.73 -12.59
C LEU A 185 -9.33 6.06 -12.63
N LYS A 186 -8.61 7.18 -12.72
CA LYS A 186 -9.23 8.52 -12.79
C LYS A 186 -10.16 8.66 -14.00
N LYS A 187 -9.73 8.15 -15.17
CA LYS A 187 -10.56 8.16 -16.37
C LYS A 187 -11.84 7.34 -16.15
N TRP A 188 -11.75 6.17 -15.54
CA TRP A 188 -12.91 5.33 -15.23
C TRP A 188 -13.86 6.02 -14.26
N LEU A 189 -13.33 6.57 -13.15
CA LEU A 189 -14.11 7.30 -12.14
C LEU A 189 -14.84 8.52 -12.70
N THR A 190 -14.33 9.18 -13.75
CA THR A 190 -15.02 10.33 -14.38
C THR A 190 -16.30 9.93 -15.11
N GLN A 191 -16.48 8.68 -15.45
CA GLN A 191 -17.70 8.14 -16.06
C GLN A 191 -18.70 7.59 -15.04
N GLN A 192 -18.30 7.47 -13.79
CA GLN A 192 -19.17 7.00 -12.71
C GLN A 192 -19.92 8.18 -12.05
N PRO A 193 -21.09 7.95 -11.48
CA PRO A 193 -21.73 8.92 -10.60
C PRO A 193 -20.77 9.29 -9.46
N ARG A 194 -20.66 10.58 -9.14
CA ARG A 194 -19.81 11.02 -8.04
C ARG A 194 -20.25 10.39 -6.73
N ALA A 195 -19.38 9.66 -6.08
CA ALA A 195 -19.63 9.03 -4.79
C ALA A 195 -19.98 10.10 -3.73
N GLN A 196 -21.02 9.87 -2.96
CA GLN A 196 -21.44 10.77 -1.88
C GLN A 196 -20.69 10.49 -0.58
N THR A 197 -20.29 9.23 -0.36
CA THR A 197 -19.58 8.78 0.84
C THR A 197 -18.32 7.99 0.49
N LEU A 198 -17.48 7.77 1.49
CA LEU A 198 -16.26 6.98 1.36
C LEU A 198 -16.57 5.53 0.98
N GLU A 199 -17.65 4.97 1.55
CA GLU A 199 -18.07 3.58 1.32
C GLU A 199 -18.53 3.39 -0.13
N ILE A 200 -19.29 4.34 -0.69
CA ILE A 200 -19.71 4.32 -2.11
C ILE A 200 -18.48 4.42 -3.01
N LEU A 201 -17.52 5.30 -2.70
CA LEU A 201 -16.27 5.37 -3.45
C LEU A 201 -15.52 4.04 -3.38
N GLN A 202 -15.44 3.41 -2.20
CA GLN A 202 -14.78 2.11 -2.06
C GLN A 202 -15.45 1.02 -2.90
N GLN A 203 -16.78 1.00 -3.00
CA GLN A 203 -17.49 0.08 -3.89
C GLN A 203 -17.11 0.29 -5.35
N GLN A 204 -17.09 1.55 -5.82
CA GLN A 204 -16.63 1.88 -7.18
C GLN A 204 -15.17 1.44 -7.41
N LEU A 205 -14.28 1.61 -6.41
CA LEU A 205 -12.90 1.14 -6.51
C LEU A 205 -12.80 -0.39 -6.61
N ASN A 206 -13.66 -1.12 -5.91
CA ASN A 206 -13.72 -2.58 -5.99
C ASN A 206 -14.21 -3.05 -7.38
N GLU A 207 -15.23 -2.40 -7.94
CA GLU A 207 -15.73 -2.66 -9.30
C GLU A 207 -14.64 -2.36 -10.34
N PHE A 208 -13.95 -1.23 -10.20
CA PHE A 208 -12.82 -0.92 -11.06
C PHE A 208 -11.71 -1.96 -10.96
N ALA A 209 -11.35 -2.42 -9.76
CA ALA A 209 -10.33 -3.44 -9.57
C ALA A 209 -10.70 -4.76 -10.24
N GLN A 210 -11.97 -5.17 -10.15
CA GLN A 210 -12.49 -6.35 -10.83
C GLN A 210 -12.34 -6.21 -12.34
N TYR A 211 -12.87 -5.12 -12.90
CA TYR A 211 -12.73 -4.84 -14.34
C TYR A 211 -11.26 -4.79 -14.78
N TYR A 212 -10.44 -4.01 -14.08
CA TYR A 212 -9.05 -3.79 -14.44
C TYR A 212 -8.23 -5.08 -14.44
N ASN A 213 -8.43 -5.91 -13.42
CA ASN A 213 -7.66 -7.13 -13.23
C ASN A 213 -8.11 -8.28 -14.13
N HIS A 214 -9.42 -8.45 -14.35
CA HIS A 214 -9.95 -9.67 -14.93
C HIS A 214 -10.49 -9.49 -16.35
N GLU A 215 -10.89 -8.29 -16.74
CA GLU A 215 -11.59 -8.05 -18.00
C GLU A 215 -10.80 -7.19 -18.97
N ARG A 216 -9.99 -6.27 -18.47
CA ARG A 216 -9.28 -5.29 -19.28
C ARG A 216 -8.06 -5.90 -19.99
N PRO A 217 -8.04 -5.95 -21.35
CA PRO A 217 -6.84 -6.33 -22.10
C PRO A 217 -5.76 -5.28 -21.93
N HIS A 218 -4.57 -5.68 -21.50
CA HIS A 218 -3.50 -4.74 -21.20
C HIS A 218 -2.46 -4.70 -22.32
N ARG A 219 -2.28 -3.53 -22.94
CA ARG A 219 -1.37 -3.35 -24.09
C ARG A 219 0.06 -3.82 -23.82
N SER A 220 0.63 -3.54 -22.65
CA SER A 220 2.00 -3.94 -22.30
C SER A 220 2.12 -5.43 -21.95
N LEU A 221 0.97 -6.13 -21.83
CA LEU A 221 0.90 -7.57 -21.57
C LEU A 221 0.46 -8.35 -22.82
N SER A 222 0.64 -7.76 -23.99
CA SER A 222 0.26 -8.35 -25.28
C SER A 222 -1.23 -8.72 -25.39
N GLY A 223 -2.11 -7.96 -24.72
CA GLY A 223 -3.55 -8.18 -24.69
C GLY A 223 -4.04 -9.11 -23.59
N ALA A 224 -3.15 -9.75 -22.82
CA ALA A 224 -3.55 -10.50 -21.63
C ALA A 224 -4.09 -9.56 -20.53
N THR A 225 -4.95 -10.10 -19.67
CA THR A 225 -5.38 -9.38 -18.47
C THR A 225 -4.29 -9.41 -17.39
N PRO A 226 -4.27 -8.42 -16.45
CA PRO A 226 -3.37 -8.46 -15.30
C PRO A 226 -3.46 -9.76 -14.51
N HIS A 227 -4.67 -10.28 -14.30
CA HIS A 227 -4.90 -11.55 -13.58
C HIS A 227 -4.24 -12.74 -14.29
N GLN A 228 -4.44 -12.89 -15.59
CA GLN A 228 -3.80 -13.95 -16.37
C GLN A 228 -2.28 -13.90 -16.23
N LYS A 229 -1.69 -12.70 -16.28
CA LYS A 229 -0.25 -12.54 -16.15
C LYS A 229 0.26 -12.81 -14.73
N TYR A 230 -0.53 -12.41 -13.70
CA TYR A 230 -0.20 -12.60 -12.29
C TYR A 230 -0.21 -14.07 -11.87
N THR A 231 -1.09 -14.88 -12.47
CA THR A 231 -1.24 -16.31 -12.16
C THR A 231 -0.42 -17.23 -13.04
N ALA A 232 0.16 -16.71 -14.14
CA ALA A 232 0.88 -17.52 -15.13
C ALA A 232 2.24 -18.06 -14.65
N ARG A 233 2.82 -17.51 -13.60
CA ARG A 233 4.14 -17.87 -13.09
C ARG A 233 4.15 -18.01 -11.57
N ALA A 234 5.16 -18.74 -11.07
CA ALA A 234 5.45 -18.76 -9.63
C ALA A 234 5.76 -17.34 -9.12
N LYS A 235 5.30 -17.05 -7.90
CA LYS A 235 5.50 -15.76 -7.25
C LYS A 235 6.88 -15.70 -6.62
N ALA A 236 7.59 -14.59 -6.83
CA ALA A 236 8.79 -14.30 -6.08
C ALA A 236 8.50 -14.12 -4.58
N GLN A 237 9.49 -14.33 -3.77
CA GLN A 237 9.45 -14.17 -2.32
C GLN A 237 10.66 -13.36 -1.86
N PRO A 238 10.63 -12.76 -0.66
CA PRO A 238 11.80 -12.11 -0.09
C PRO A 238 13.00 -13.05 -0.11
N GLN A 239 14.19 -12.50 -0.37
CA GLN A 239 15.43 -13.26 -0.21
C GLN A 239 15.63 -13.45 1.29
N ASN A 240 15.29 -14.62 1.80
CA ASN A 240 15.51 -14.98 3.20
C ASN A 240 17.02 -15.05 3.48
N ASN A 241 17.58 -13.96 3.98
CA ASN A 241 18.85 -14.00 4.69
C ASN A 241 18.68 -14.35 6.18
N ASN A 242 17.45 -14.59 6.62
CA ASN A 242 17.13 -15.01 7.98
C ASN A 242 16.19 -16.22 7.94
N ASP A 243 16.66 -17.36 8.41
CA ASP A 243 15.91 -18.61 8.61
C ASP A 243 14.82 -18.51 9.71
N GLY A 244 14.31 -17.36 10.01
CA GLY A 244 13.32 -17.11 11.05
C GLY A 244 11.88 -17.12 10.52
N HIS A 245 11.08 -18.09 11.00
CA HIS A 245 9.62 -18.05 10.82
C HIS A 245 9.04 -16.81 11.52
N TRP A 246 8.60 -15.81 10.74
CA TRP A 246 7.92 -14.64 11.26
C TRP A 246 6.47 -14.97 11.62
N ARG A 247 6.08 -14.58 12.82
CA ARG A 247 4.70 -14.66 13.29
C ARG A 247 4.15 -13.26 13.50
N ILE A 248 3.05 -12.96 12.82
CA ILE A 248 2.31 -11.71 13.00
C ILE A 248 1.13 -11.99 13.92
N ARG A 249 0.98 -11.20 14.97
CA ARG A 249 -0.14 -11.27 15.92
C ARG A 249 -0.73 -9.89 16.17
N THR A 250 -2.05 -9.82 16.15
CA THR A 250 -2.80 -8.63 16.60
C THR A 250 -3.28 -8.88 18.02
N ASP A 251 -3.14 -7.87 18.89
CA ASP A 251 -3.55 -7.95 20.28
C ASP A 251 -4.02 -6.57 20.77
N LYS A 252 -4.42 -6.49 22.04
CA LYS A 252 -4.82 -5.27 22.72
C LYS A 252 -4.02 -5.16 24.03
N VAL A 253 -3.48 -3.97 24.30
CA VAL A 253 -2.79 -3.68 25.57
C VAL A 253 -3.80 -3.74 26.71
N ASP A 254 -3.52 -4.50 27.75
CA ASP A 254 -4.39 -4.63 28.91
C ASP A 254 -4.44 -3.35 29.76
N ILE A 255 -5.31 -3.34 30.79
CA ILE A 255 -5.49 -2.20 31.68
C ILE A 255 -4.25 -1.87 32.52
N ALA A 256 -3.34 -2.84 32.67
CA ALA A 256 -2.06 -2.68 33.38
C ALA A 256 -0.92 -2.24 32.44
N GLY A 257 -1.21 -2.00 31.16
CA GLY A 257 -0.23 -1.58 30.17
C GLY A 257 0.68 -2.71 29.67
N HIS A 258 0.18 -3.95 29.67
CA HIS A 258 0.94 -5.11 29.22
C HIS A 258 0.25 -5.84 28.05
N VAL A 259 1.05 -6.62 27.32
CA VAL A 259 0.58 -7.66 26.41
C VAL A 259 1.26 -8.97 26.74
N THR A 260 0.67 -10.09 26.34
CA THR A 260 1.23 -11.40 26.61
C THR A 260 1.77 -12.05 25.34
N LEU A 261 2.85 -12.81 25.45
CA LEU A 261 3.42 -13.60 24.39
C LEU A 261 3.79 -14.98 24.91
N ARG A 262 3.32 -16.04 24.22
CA ARG A 262 3.80 -17.41 24.50
C ARG A 262 4.98 -17.74 23.59
N HIS A 263 6.14 -17.98 24.22
CA HIS A 263 7.37 -18.42 23.54
C HIS A 263 7.93 -19.62 24.27
N ALA A 264 8.35 -20.68 23.54
CA ALA A 264 8.89 -21.93 24.10
C ALA A 264 8.05 -22.49 25.27
N SER A 265 6.73 -22.55 25.09
CA SER A 265 5.74 -22.99 26.10
C SER A 265 5.57 -22.11 27.34
N GLN A 266 6.37 -21.05 27.48
CA GLN A 266 6.30 -20.09 28.57
C GLN A 266 5.51 -18.84 28.17
N LEU A 267 4.68 -18.32 29.10
CA LEU A 267 3.96 -17.07 28.91
C LEU A 267 4.81 -15.90 29.45
N HIS A 268 5.08 -14.95 28.58
CA HIS A 268 5.80 -13.72 28.91
C HIS A 268 4.84 -12.54 28.95
N HIS A 269 4.98 -11.68 29.95
CA HIS A 269 4.26 -10.41 30.08
C HIS A 269 5.16 -9.27 29.64
N ILE A 270 4.76 -8.58 28.58
CA ILE A 270 5.56 -7.52 27.95
C ILE A 270 4.97 -6.16 28.34
N GLY A 271 5.72 -5.35 29.07
CA GLY A 271 5.31 -4.01 29.46
C GLY A 271 5.34 -3.06 28.27
N ILE A 272 4.22 -2.41 27.98
CA ILE A 272 4.09 -1.36 26.95
C ILE A 272 4.02 0.01 27.60
N GLY A 273 3.24 0.13 28.64
CA GLY A 273 3.01 1.35 29.41
C GLY A 273 1.51 1.58 29.64
N LEU A 274 1.18 2.12 30.81
CA LEU A 274 -0.21 2.42 31.20
C LEU A 274 -0.87 3.41 30.23
N GLU A 275 -0.09 4.32 29.66
CA GLU A 275 -0.55 5.31 28.69
C GLU A 275 -1.09 4.69 27.38
N HIS A 276 -0.75 3.43 27.12
CA HIS A 276 -1.20 2.66 25.97
C HIS A 276 -2.32 1.66 26.30
N ALA A 277 -2.86 1.67 27.54
CA ALA A 277 -3.93 0.77 27.92
C ALA A 277 -5.12 0.87 26.95
N GLY A 278 -5.61 -0.28 26.51
CA GLY A 278 -6.69 -0.35 25.51
C GLY A 278 -6.26 -0.18 24.06
N THR A 279 -5.01 0.20 23.76
CA THR A 279 -4.50 0.36 22.40
C THR A 279 -4.44 -0.97 21.66
N ARG A 280 -4.94 -1.01 20.42
CA ARG A 280 -4.79 -2.15 19.52
C ARG A 280 -3.39 -2.14 18.92
N ILE A 281 -2.71 -3.28 19.01
CA ILE A 281 -1.33 -3.42 18.58
C ILE A 281 -1.15 -4.56 17.60
N ARG A 282 -0.08 -4.47 16.83
CA ARG A 282 0.49 -5.56 16.04
C ARG A 282 1.84 -5.92 16.60
N MET A 283 2.06 -7.21 16.82
CA MET A 283 3.35 -7.78 17.14
C MET A 283 3.92 -8.52 15.96
N LEU A 284 5.15 -8.18 15.58
CA LEU A 284 5.97 -8.94 14.65
C LEU A 284 7.02 -9.69 15.48
N ILE A 285 7.00 -11.01 15.37
CA ILE A 285 7.78 -11.91 16.23
C ILE A 285 8.66 -12.76 15.33
N ASN A 286 9.98 -12.63 15.49
CA ASN A 286 10.96 -13.49 14.86
C ASN A 286 11.86 -14.06 15.95
N ASP A 287 11.59 -15.28 16.34
CA ASP A 287 12.25 -15.94 17.48
C ASP A 287 12.18 -15.02 18.72
N LEU A 288 13.31 -14.49 19.18
CA LEU A 288 13.39 -13.56 20.31
C LEU A 288 13.22 -12.09 19.93
N ASN A 289 13.27 -11.73 18.65
CA ASN A 289 13.12 -10.34 18.23
C ASN A 289 11.64 -9.97 18.12
N ILE A 290 11.22 -8.94 18.85
CA ILE A 290 9.82 -8.55 18.95
C ILE A 290 9.68 -7.06 18.66
N LEU A 291 8.87 -6.74 17.65
CA LEU A 291 8.45 -5.37 17.34
C LEU A 291 6.96 -5.21 17.62
N ILE A 292 6.59 -4.19 18.36
CA ILE A 292 5.21 -3.88 18.74
C ILE A 292 4.83 -2.50 18.20
N ILE A 293 3.77 -2.45 17.42
CA ILE A 293 3.32 -1.27 16.68
C ILE A 293 1.86 -0.98 17.04
N ASN A 294 1.55 0.29 17.30
CA ASN A 294 0.17 0.78 17.41
C ASN A 294 -0.51 0.71 16.02
N ILE A 295 -1.62 -0.02 15.89
CA ILE A 295 -2.31 -0.20 14.61
C ILE A 295 -2.93 1.12 14.12
N GLU A 296 -3.40 1.97 15.02
CA GLU A 296 -4.12 3.19 14.68
C GLU A 296 -3.17 4.32 14.25
N THR A 297 -2.03 4.45 14.97
CA THR A 297 -1.08 5.56 14.71
C THR A 297 0.11 5.16 13.85
N GLY A 298 0.41 3.84 13.73
CA GLY A 298 1.64 3.34 13.11
C GLY A 298 2.89 3.60 13.96
N GLU A 299 2.74 4.00 15.22
CA GLU A 299 3.85 4.27 16.13
C GLU A 299 4.50 2.97 16.61
N ILE A 300 5.83 2.92 16.61
CA ILE A 300 6.57 1.83 17.24
C ILE A 300 6.52 2.03 18.74
N LEU A 301 5.74 1.19 19.43
CA LEU A 301 5.64 1.25 20.90
C LEU A 301 6.82 0.56 21.56
N ARG A 302 7.33 -0.50 20.92
CA ARG A 302 8.45 -1.25 21.45
C ARG A 302 9.18 -2.05 20.36
N ASP A 303 10.51 -2.05 20.42
CA ASP A 303 11.41 -2.85 19.59
C ASP A 303 12.49 -3.42 20.53
N PHE A 304 12.52 -4.75 20.72
CA PHE A 304 13.39 -5.37 21.70
C PHE A 304 13.61 -6.85 21.46
N GLN A 305 14.64 -7.39 22.10
CA GLN A 305 14.89 -8.83 22.17
C GLN A 305 14.28 -9.41 23.45
N LEU A 306 13.43 -10.43 23.32
CA LEU A 306 12.81 -11.13 24.44
C LEU A 306 13.89 -11.87 25.24
N ASP A 307 13.90 -11.66 26.54
CA ASP A 307 14.70 -12.48 27.48
C ASP A 307 13.89 -13.71 27.86
N PRO A 308 14.22 -14.90 27.37
CA PRO A 308 13.43 -16.11 27.62
C PRO A 308 13.48 -16.57 29.09
N THR A 309 14.46 -16.07 29.87
CA THR A 309 14.59 -16.42 31.31
C THR A 309 13.65 -15.63 32.20
N ARG A 310 13.10 -14.53 31.71
CA ARG A 310 12.23 -13.62 32.46
C ARG A 310 10.78 -13.75 32.02
N LYS A 311 9.88 -14.02 32.95
CA LYS A 311 8.43 -14.01 32.69
C LYS A 311 7.92 -12.59 32.41
N HIS A 312 8.49 -11.57 33.04
CA HIS A 312 8.15 -10.17 32.84
C HIS A 312 9.26 -9.45 32.06
N GLN A 313 8.88 -8.82 30.96
CA GLN A 313 9.75 -8.02 30.11
C GLN A 313 9.52 -6.54 30.43
N PRO A 314 10.30 -5.93 31.33
CA PRO A 314 10.08 -4.55 31.72
C PRO A 314 10.35 -3.60 30.56
N ARG A 315 9.71 -2.44 30.56
CA ARG A 315 9.75 -1.44 29.46
C ARG A 315 11.17 -0.91 29.14
N GLY A 316 12.16 -1.16 30.01
CA GLY A 316 13.53 -0.68 29.83
C GLY A 316 13.73 0.81 30.21
N ILE A 317 12.66 1.55 30.44
CA ILE A 317 12.75 2.92 30.98
C ILE A 317 12.99 2.81 32.48
N LYS A 318 14.11 3.37 32.98
CA LYS A 318 14.33 3.48 34.42
C LYS A 318 13.13 4.24 35.00
N PRO A 319 12.51 3.76 36.10
CA PRO A 319 11.45 4.52 36.73
C PRO A 319 12.00 5.89 37.07
N GLY A 320 11.32 6.94 36.63
CA GLY A 320 11.65 8.30 37.04
C GLY A 320 11.67 8.39 38.58
N PRO A 321 12.36 9.37 39.18
CA PRO A 321 12.40 9.50 40.62
C PRO A 321 10.98 9.47 41.17
N LYS A 322 10.72 8.56 42.12
CA LYS A 322 9.44 8.49 42.82
C LYS A 322 9.10 9.91 43.28
N LYS A 323 7.97 10.45 42.85
CA LYS A 323 7.45 11.72 43.37
C LYS A 323 7.45 11.56 44.88
N GLY A 324 8.38 12.26 45.55
CA GLY A 324 8.58 12.14 46.97
C GLY A 324 7.28 12.48 47.68
N THR A 325 6.87 11.63 48.59
CA THR A 325 5.85 11.95 49.61
C THR A 325 6.17 13.34 50.16
N PRO A 326 5.21 14.27 50.24
CA PRO A 326 5.48 15.60 50.82
C PRO A 326 6.09 15.40 52.19
N ARG A 327 7.30 15.87 52.39
CA ARG A 327 7.89 15.93 53.73
C ARG A 327 6.97 16.82 54.55
N GLN A 328 6.31 16.25 55.58
CA GLN A 328 5.64 17.01 56.60
C GLN A 328 6.66 18.04 57.16
N GLY A 329 6.25 19.28 57.14
CA GLY A 329 7.08 20.41 57.50
C GLY A 329 7.62 20.30 58.95
N GLY A 330 8.92 20.09 59.01
CA GLY A 330 9.67 20.41 60.21
C GLY A 330 10.00 21.91 60.19
N MET A 331 9.45 22.67 61.09
CA MET A 331 9.84 24.07 61.33
C MET A 331 11.34 24.20 61.49
N PRO A 332 12.00 25.21 60.88
CA PRO A 332 13.39 25.50 61.19
C PRO A 332 13.48 26.15 62.58
N LYS A 333 14.23 25.54 63.48
CA LYS A 333 14.62 26.13 64.76
C LYS A 333 15.58 27.30 64.53
N GLY A 334 15.19 28.48 65.01
CA GLY A 334 16.08 29.45 65.63
C GLY A 334 16.90 30.35 64.69
N TYR A 335 16.35 31.48 64.28
CA TYR A 335 17.15 32.68 63.97
C TYR A 335 17.25 33.54 65.24
N LYS A 336 18.46 33.64 65.82
CA LYS A 336 18.81 34.64 66.87
C LYS A 336 19.15 35.96 66.16
N PHE A 337 18.33 36.97 66.37
CA PHE A 337 18.74 38.37 66.12
C PHE A 337 19.90 38.75 67.06
N LYS A 338 21.01 39.21 66.46
CA LYS A 338 22.02 40.00 67.22
C LYS A 338 21.69 41.46 66.97
N LYS A 339 21.78 42.18 68.14
CA LYS A 339 21.63 43.64 68.23
C LYS A 339 22.63 44.39 67.40
#